data_399b300496ba2428013b6f602a83a18b
#
_entry.id   399b300496ba2428013b6f602a83a18b
#
_cell.length_a   1.000
_cell.length_b   1.000
_cell.length_c   1.000
_cell.angle_alpha   90.00
_cell.angle_beta   90.00
_cell.angle_gamma   90.00
#
_symmetry.space_group_name_H-M   'P 1'
#
loop_
_entity.id
_entity.type
_entity.pdbx_description
1 polymer ?
#
loop_
_entity_poly.entity_id
_entity_poly.type
_entity_poly.pdbx_seq_one_letter_code
_entity_poly.pdbx_strand_id
1 'polypeptide(L)'
;MTMFNVLCGISRLFACILLLFSLTSQTFAAYDPDAPMSKVRNGNVDIAYLDVGEKCADPILIIMGLAASHRIWNPAIIDGLLQGGYRVVLLDNRDVGESSRVAAPGKLWLAWQLFKYRIGWRVKSPYSLSDMASDATAVLDALEIDRAHLIGASMGGMIAQIVAAQYPEKTRSLISIMSTTNAPHLPPPTDEAEKRLRNLATGEAEAD
;
A
#
# COMPACT_ATOMS: atom_id res chain seq x y z
N MET A 1 25.37 3.02 4.31
CA MET A 1 25.38 1.56 4.05
C MET A 1 25.39 0.90 5.41
N THR A 2 24.22 0.49 5.90
CA THR A 2 24.03 0.01 7.27
C THR A 2 24.65 -1.39 7.47
N MET A 3 25.07 -1.69 8.68
CA MET A 3 25.65 -3.00 9.09
C MET A 3 24.75 -4.19 8.68
N PHE A 4 23.44 -3.96 8.57
CA PHE A 4 22.43 -4.92 8.11
C PHE A 4 22.60 -5.32 6.64
N ASN A 5 22.90 -4.37 5.76
CA ASN A 5 23.15 -4.66 4.34
C ASN A 5 24.46 -5.46 4.11
N VAL A 6 25.43 -5.29 4.98
CA VAL A 6 26.69 -6.08 4.93
C VAL A 6 26.43 -7.52 5.36
N LEU A 7 25.64 -7.74 6.43
CA LEU A 7 25.26 -9.07 6.88
C LEU A 7 24.40 -9.82 5.85
N CYS A 8 23.49 -9.11 5.17
CA CYS A 8 22.67 -9.68 4.10
C CYS A 8 23.50 -10.09 2.87
N GLY A 9 24.52 -9.30 2.52
CA GLY A 9 25.47 -9.63 1.44
C GLY A 9 26.34 -10.85 1.74
N ILE A 10 26.78 -11.00 2.99
CA ILE A 10 27.58 -12.14 3.43
C ILE A 10 26.72 -13.42 3.44
N SER A 11 25.45 -13.34 3.84
CA SER A 11 24.50 -14.45 3.79
C SER A 11 24.28 -14.96 2.37
N ARG A 12 24.22 -14.06 1.38
CA ARG A 12 24.08 -14.45 -0.05
C ARG A 12 25.34 -15.18 -0.58
N LEU A 13 26.53 -14.79 -0.16
CA LEU A 13 27.77 -15.48 -0.55
C LEU A 13 27.89 -16.87 0.09
N PHE A 14 27.51 -17.03 1.36
CA PHE A 14 27.52 -18.33 2.03
C PHE A 14 26.44 -19.27 1.51
N ALA A 15 25.26 -18.75 1.14
CA ALA A 15 24.19 -19.53 0.49
C ALA A 15 24.63 -20.13 -0.85
N CYS A 16 25.43 -19.41 -1.66
CA CYS A 16 25.96 -19.91 -2.93
C CYS A 16 26.98 -21.06 -2.77
N ILE A 17 27.68 -21.16 -1.64
CA ILE A 17 28.69 -22.22 -1.40
C ILE A 17 28.02 -23.49 -0.85
N LEU A 18 26.89 -23.38 -0.14
CA LEU A 18 26.12 -24.52 0.38
C LEU A 18 25.11 -25.10 -0.60
N LEU A 19 24.88 -24.46 -1.75
CA LEU A 19 23.90 -24.85 -2.78
C LEU A 19 24.29 -26.04 -3.65
N LEU A 20 25.40 -26.74 -3.36
CA LEU A 20 25.77 -27.98 -4.06
C LEU A 20 25.15 -29.25 -3.45
N PHE A 21 24.39 -29.17 -2.34
CA PHE A 21 23.92 -30.39 -1.66
C PHE A 21 22.53 -30.35 -0.99
N SER A 22 21.61 -29.50 -1.38
CA SER A 22 20.21 -29.74 -1.01
C SER A 22 19.25 -29.09 -1.99
N LEU A 23 18.64 -29.88 -2.83
CA LEU A 23 17.33 -29.64 -3.43
C LEU A 23 16.29 -29.65 -2.29
N THR A 24 16.41 -28.73 -1.34
CA THR A 24 15.30 -28.45 -0.44
C THR A 24 14.31 -27.61 -1.25
N SER A 25 13.18 -28.20 -1.62
CA SER A 25 12.00 -27.46 -2.00
C SER A 25 11.75 -26.45 -0.89
N GLN A 26 12.10 -25.18 -1.13
CA GLN A 26 11.68 -24.09 -0.25
C GLN A 26 10.15 -24.03 -0.40
N THR A 27 9.46 -24.65 0.54
CA THR A 27 8.03 -24.40 0.71
C THR A 27 7.91 -22.97 1.22
N PHE A 28 7.74 -22.02 0.31
CA PHE A 28 7.32 -20.69 0.69
C PHE A 28 5.98 -20.85 1.43
N ALA A 29 5.91 -20.33 2.66
CA ALA A 29 4.63 -20.26 3.35
C ALA A 29 3.67 -19.46 2.47
N ALA A 30 2.49 -20.02 2.20
CA ALA A 30 1.46 -19.33 1.46
C ALA A 30 1.07 -18.04 2.20
N TYR A 31 0.73 -17.00 1.44
CA TYR A 31 0.26 -15.76 2.02
C TYR A 31 -1.04 -16.00 2.82
N ASP A 32 -1.02 -15.61 4.08
CA ASP A 32 -2.18 -15.64 4.96
C ASP A 32 -2.71 -14.20 5.16
N PRO A 33 -3.87 -13.85 4.58
CA PRO A 33 -4.47 -12.53 4.75
C PRO A 33 -4.95 -12.24 6.19
N ASP A 34 -5.07 -13.26 7.02
CA ASP A 34 -5.50 -13.15 8.41
C ASP A 34 -4.33 -13.19 9.41
N ALA A 35 -3.09 -13.23 8.89
CA ALA A 35 -1.91 -13.15 9.72
C ALA A 35 -1.89 -11.86 10.57
N PRO A 36 -1.37 -11.90 11.81
CA PRO A 36 -1.32 -10.73 12.69
C PRO A 36 -0.46 -9.63 12.07
N MET A 37 -1.01 -8.41 12.02
CA MET A 37 -0.33 -7.26 11.48
C MET A 37 0.56 -6.57 12.53
N SER A 38 1.72 -6.11 12.09
CA SER A 38 2.55 -5.17 12.84
C SER A 38 2.02 -3.74 12.64
N LYS A 39 2.43 -2.81 13.52
CA LYS A 39 2.03 -1.40 13.43
C LYS A 39 3.23 -0.48 13.56
N VAL A 40 3.22 0.60 12.78
CA VAL A 40 4.16 1.71 12.89
C VAL A 40 3.40 3.00 13.16
N ARG A 41 3.98 3.85 14.01
CA ARG A 41 3.42 5.17 14.31
C ARG A 41 3.94 6.22 13.36
N ASN A 42 3.00 6.94 12.72
CA ASN A 42 3.30 8.14 11.95
C ASN A 42 2.48 9.32 12.48
N GLY A 43 3.12 10.24 13.20
CA GLY A 43 2.43 11.31 13.90
C GLY A 43 1.43 10.78 14.94
N ASN A 44 0.15 10.97 14.69
CA ASN A 44 -0.95 10.58 15.60
C ASN A 44 -1.72 9.33 15.12
N VAL A 45 -1.26 8.65 14.07
CA VAL A 45 -1.89 7.43 13.54
C VAL A 45 -0.93 6.24 13.64
N ASP A 46 -1.48 5.06 13.87
CA ASP A 46 -0.78 3.79 13.78
C ASP A 46 -1.20 3.12 12.47
N ILE A 47 -0.22 2.80 11.64
CA ILE A 47 -0.43 2.15 10.34
C ILE A 47 -0.09 0.67 10.48
N ALA A 48 -1.08 -0.18 10.21
CA ALA A 48 -0.93 -1.62 10.23
C ALA A 48 -0.33 -2.10 8.91
N TYR A 49 0.57 -3.10 9.01
CA TYR A 49 1.20 -3.70 7.84
C TYR A 49 1.54 -5.17 8.07
N LEU A 50 1.55 -5.93 6.98
CA LEU A 50 2.13 -7.26 6.90
C LEU A 50 3.46 -7.19 6.15
N ASP A 51 4.43 -7.98 6.59
CA ASP A 51 5.76 -8.06 5.99
C ASP A 51 6.10 -9.54 5.79
N VAL A 52 5.98 -10.00 4.55
CA VAL A 52 6.00 -11.42 4.15
C VAL A 52 7.18 -11.69 3.21
N GLY A 53 7.78 -12.86 3.33
CA GLY A 53 8.91 -13.29 2.52
C GLY A 53 10.26 -13.06 3.20
N GLU A 54 11.33 -13.36 2.46
CA GLU A 54 12.70 -13.26 2.96
C GLU A 54 13.11 -11.80 3.17
N LYS A 55 13.63 -11.49 4.37
CA LYS A 55 13.97 -10.10 4.76
C LYS A 55 15.03 -9.44 3.87
N CYS A 56 15.89 -10.26 3.26
CA CYS A 56 16.95 -9.81 2.36
C CYS A 56 16.55 -9.78 0.89
N ALA A 57 15.32 -10.19 0.57
CA ALA A 57 14.79 -10.15 -0.79
C ALA A 57 14.45 -8.71 -1.23
N ASP A 58 14.34 -8.50 -2.53
CA ASP A 58 13.95 -7.21 -3.07
C ASP A 58 12.53 -6.85 -2.63
N PRO A 59 12.33 -5.70 -1.95
CA PRO A 59 11.05 -5.38 -1.34
C PRO A 59 10.06 -4.76 -2.35
N ILE A 60 8.80 -5.19 -2.21
CA ILE A 60 7.65 -4.61 -2.90
C ILE A 60 6.69 -4.07 -1.83
N LEU A 61 6.34 -2.79 -1.91
CA LEU A 61 5.28 -2.20 -1.11
C LEU A 61 3.98 -2.16 -1.91
N ILE A 62 2.92 -2.74 -1.35
CA ILE A 62 1.61 -2.87 -2.00
C ILE A 62 0.59 -2.01 -1.26
N ILE A 63 -0.08 -1.11 -2.00
CA ILE A 63 -1.03 -0.13 -1.46
C ILE A 63 -2.39 -0.32 -2.11
N MET A 64 -3.43 -0.55 -1.30
CA MET A 64 -4.79 -0.74 -1.78
C MET A 64 -5.56 0.59 -1.87
N GLY A 65 -6.70 0.54 -2.57
CA GLY A 65 -7.56 1.70 -2.83
C GLY A 65 -8.43 2.13 -1.66
N LEU A 66 -9.42 2.97 -1.97
CA LEU A 66 -10.34 3.57 -1.01
C LEU A 66 -11.14 2.50 -0.26
N ALA A 67 -11.17 2.63 1.07
CA ALA A 67 -11.93 1.77 1.98
C ALA A 67 -11.63 0.26 1.89
N ALA A 68 -10.56 -0.13 1.19
CA ALA A 68 -10.17 -1.52 0.98
C ALA A 68 -8.88 -1.83 1.75
N SER A 69 -8.92 -2.91 2.55
CA SER A 69 -7.77 -3.42 3.29
C SER A 69 -6.87 -4.30 2.40
N HIS A 70 -5.72 -4.68 2.91
CA HIS A 70 -4.80 -5.64 2.28
C HIS A 70 -5.47 -6.96 1.89
N ARG A 71 -6.57 -7.37 2.58
CA ARG A 71 -7.32 -8.62 2.33
C ARG A 71 -7.99 -8.68 0.95
N ILE A 72 -8.17 -7.54 0.28
CA ILE A 72 -8.78 -7.51 -1.06
C ILE A 72 -7.80 -7.99 -2.15
N TRP A 73 -6.51 -7.99 -1.87
CA TRP A 73 -5.54 -8.53 -2.82
C TRP A 73 -5.74 -10.03 -3.00
N ASN A 74 -5.84 -10.48 -4.26
CA ASN A 74 -5.91 -11.90 -4.55
C ASN A 74 -4.64 -12.62 -4.03
N PRO A 75 -4.78 -13.62 -3.15
CA PRO A 75 -3.65 -14.37 -2.63
C PRO A 75 -2.69 -14.89 -3.70
N ALA A 76 -3.20 -15.30 -4.86
CA ALA A 76 -2.37 -15.79 -5.95
C ALA A 76 -1.37 -14.73 -6.48
N ILE A 77 -1.70 -13.43 -6.39
CA ILE A 77 -0.78 -12.35 -6.77
C ILE A 77 0.36 -12.28 -5.75
N ILE A 78 0.03 -12.29 -4.48
CA ILE A 78 1.02 -12.21 -3.39
C ILE A 78 1.91 -13.44 -3.40
N ASP A 79 1.33 -14.64 -3.50
CA ASP A 79 2.08 -15.90 -3.60
C ASP A 79 2.99 -15.91 -4.83
N GLY A 80 2.52 -15.41 -5.97
CA GLY A 80 3.34 -15.29 -7.18
C GLY A 80 4.56 -14.38 -6.99
N LEU A 81 4.40 -13.26 -6.27
CA LEU A 81 5.51 -12.36 -5.93
C LEU A 81 6.49 -13.03 -4.97
N LEU A 82 5.99 -13.72 -3.94
CA LEU A 82 6.83 -14.48 -3.00
C LEU A 82 7.60 -15.60 -3.70
N GLN A 83 6.94 -16.37 -4.58
CA GLN A 83 7.59 -17.39 -5.41
C GLN A 83 8.61 -16.79 -6.38
N GLY A 84 8.39 -15.56 -6.84
CA GLY A 84 9.34 -14.76 -7.61
C GLY A 84 10.55 -14.29 -6.81
N GLY A 85 10.62 -14.61 -5.51
CA GLY A 85 11.74 -14.25 -4.64
C GLY A 85 11.71 -12.82 -4.12
N TYR A 86 10.54 -12.19 -4.09
CA TYR A 86 10.37 -10.83 -3.53
C TYR A 86 9.95 -10.89 -2.06
N ARG A 87 10.30 -9.84 -1.32
CA ARG A 87 9.72 -9.51 -0.01
C ARG A 87 8.51 -8.62 -0.24
N VAL A 88 7.34 -8.99 0.29
CA VAL A 88 6.09 -8.25 0.06
C VAL A 88 5.64 -7.58 1.35
N VAL A 89 5.46 -6.27 1.28
CA VAL A 89 4.92 -5.45 2.37
C VAL A 89 3.56 -4.94 1.95
N LEU A 90 2.50 -5.32 2.70
CA LEU A 90 1.14 -4.84 2.48
C LEU A 90 0.76 -3.95 3.66
N LEU A 91 0.19 -2.78 3.39
CA LEU A 91 -0.30 -1.90 4.45
C LEU A 91 -1.80 -1.69 4.35
N ASP A 92 -2.44 -1.46 5.48
CA ASP A 92 -3.78 -0.89 5.55
C ASP A 92 -3.66 0.63 5.63
N ASN A 93 -4.31 1.33 4.71
CA ASN A 93 -4.36 2.80 4.77
C ASN A 93 -5.03 3.26 6.07
N ARG A 94 -4.75 4.50 6.52
CA ARG A 94 -5.50 5.11 7.64
C ARG A 94 -7.01 5.01 7.41
N ASP A 95 -7.80 4.84 8.45
CA ASP A 95 -9.25 4.57 8.43
C ASP A 95 -9.67 3.19 7.87
N VAL A 96 -8.73 2.33 7.50
CA VAL A 96 -9.01 1.02 6.91
C VAL A 96 -8.38 -0.09 7.77
N GLY A 97 -9.01 -1.26 7.76
CA GLY A 97 -8.51 -2.50 8.37
C GLY A 97 -8.09 -2.32 9.82
N GLU A 98 -6.84 -2.67 10.12
CA GLU A 98 -6.27 -2.59 11.48
C GLU A 98 -5.51 -1.28 11.75
N SER A 99 -5.41 -0.37 10.78
CA SER A 99 -4.85 0.96 10.97
C SER A 99 -5.77 1.86 11.80
N SER A 100 -5.18 2.89 12.43
CA SER A 100 -5.91 3.86 13.24
C SER A 100 -7.04 4.52 12.48
N ARG A 101 -8.16 4.71 13.17
CA ARG A 101 -9.25 5.56 12.70
C ARG A 101 -8.93 7.02 13.06
N VAL A 102 -8.93 7.87 12.04
CA VAL A 102 -8.84 9.33 12.27
C VAL A 102 -10.18 9.80 12.80
N ALA A 103 -10.17 10.62 13.85
CA ALA A 103 -11.39 11.11 14.45
C ALA A 103 -12.27 11.79 13.38
N ALA A 104 -13.46 11.22 13.14
CA ALA A 104 -14.39 11.75 12.17
C ALA A 104 -14.81 13.17 12.59
N PRO A 105 -14.71 14.15 11.70
CA PRO A 105 -15.25 15.47 11.97
C PRO A 105 -16.76 15.36 12.22
N GLY A 106 -17.28 16.14 13.16
CA GLY A 106 -18.69 16.08 13.52
C GLY A 106 -19.63 16.30 12.32
N LYS A 107 -20.88 15.81 12.43
CA LYS A 107 -21.90 15.90 11.37
C LYS A 107 -22.06 17.32 10.79
N LEU A 108 -21.95 18.35 11.64
CA LEU A 108 -22.07 19.76 11.23
C LEU A 108 -20.89 20.17 10.31
N TRP A 109 -19.68 19.74 10.61
CA TRP A 109 -18.51 19.97 9.77
C TRP A 109 -18.67 19.28 8.39
N LEU A 110 -19.13 18.03 8.39
CA LEU A 110 -19.38 17.29 7.15
C LEU A 110 -20.45 17.99 6.30
N ALA A 111 -21.59 18.39 6.91
CA ALA A 111 -22.63 19.13 6.20
C ALA A 111 -22.10 20.45 5.61
N TRP A 112 -21.22 21.15 6.33
CA TRP A 112 -20.56 22.36 5.83
C TRP A 112 -19.63 22.06 4.65
N GLN A 113 -18.85 20.96 4.68
CA GLN A 113 -18.01 20.58 3.54
C GLN A 113 -18.87 20.18 2.32
N LEU A 114 -19.97 19.45 2.50
CA LEU A 114 -20.92 19.11 1.44
C LEU A 114 -21.55 20.36 0.81
N PHE A 115 -21.95 21.34 1.64
CA PHE A 115 -22.46 22.61 1.15
C PHE A 115 -21.40 23.32 0.30
N LYS A 116 -20.16 23.42 0.79
CA LYS A 116 -19.04 24.02 0.05
C LYS A 116 -18.80 23.31 -1.29
N TYR A 117 -18.83 21.98 -1.30
CA TYR A 117 -18.71 21.19 -2.53
C TYR A 117 -19.80 21.55 -3.56
N ARG A 118 -21.07 21.66 -3.13
CA ARG A 118 -22.19 22.01 -4.00
C ARG A 118 -22.09 23.39 -4.64
N ILE A 119 -21.44 24.33 -3.99
CA ILE A 119 -21.23 25.70 -4.51
C ILE A 119 -19.85 25.89 -5.16
N GLY A 120 -19.10 24.79 -5.39
CA GLY A 120 -17.79 24.80 -6.02
C GLY A 120 -16.66 25.36 -5.15
N TRP A 121 -16.86 25.48 -3.85
CA TRP A 121 -15.81 25.92 -2.94
C TRP A 121 -14.87 24.78 -2.56
N ARG A 122 -13.63 25.19 -2.20
CA ARG A 122 -12.61 24.22 -1.78
C ARG A 122 -13.02 23.48 -0.50
N VAL A 123 -13.12 22.16 -0.61
CA VAL A 123 -13.42 21.27 0.51
C VAL A 123 -12.13 20.99 1.29
N LYS A 124 -12.24 20.87 2.63
CA LYS A 124 -11.12 20.40 3.47
C LYS A 124 -11.34 18.93 3.82
N SER A 125 -10.29 18.14 3.72
CA SER A 125 -10.22 16.77 4.23
C SER A 125 -9.47 16.75 5.58
N PRO A 126 -9.75 15.79 6.47
CA PRO A 126 -8.98 15.58 7.69
C PRO A 126 -7.51 15.25 7.41
N TYR A 127 -7.23 14.64 6.29
CA TYR A 127 -5.90 14.30 5.79
C TYR A 127 -5.88 14.29 4.26
N SER A 128 -4.71 14.27 3.69
CA SER A 128 -4.46 14.28 2.25
C SER A 128 -3.86 12.94 1.77
N LEU A 129 -3.80 12.75 0.45
CA LEU A 129 -3.04 11.63 -0.13
C LEU A 129 -1.53 11.75 0.16
N SER A 130 -1.00 12.96 0.35
CA SER A 130 0.41 13.14 0.77
C SER A 130 0.65 12.66 2.20
N ASP A 131 -0.33 12.81 3.10
CA ASP A 131 -0.24 12.23 4.45
C ASP A 131 -0.22 10.70 4.37
N MET A 132 -1.02 10.10 3.47
CA MET A 132 -1.03 8.65 3.25
C MET A 132 0.28 8.18 2.57
N ALA A 133 0.89 8.99 1.71
CA ALA A 133 2.20 8.70 1.15
C ALA A 133 3.30 8.72 2.24
N SER A 134 3.22 9.66 3.19
CA SER A 134 4.07 9.67 4.38
C SER A 134 3.87 8.43 5.26
N ASP A 135 2.64 7.90 5.37
CA ASP A 135 2.39 6.64 6.07
C ASP A 135 3.11 5.46 5.41
N ALA A 136 3.03 5.40 4.08
CA ALA A 136 3.68 4.35 3.30
C ALA A 136 5.21 4.38 3.48
N THR A 137 5.82 5.58 3.49
CA THR A 137 7.26 5.72 3.74
C THR A 137 7.63 5.41 5.19
N ALA A 138 6.77 5.75 6.17
CA ALA A 138 7.00 5.39 7.58
C ALA A 138 7.03 3.86 7.79
N VAL A 139 6.22 3.09 7.03
CA VAL A 139 6.30 1.62 7.04
C VAL A 139 7.65 1.14 6.49
N LEU A 140 8.12 1.71 5.38
CA LEU A 140 9.43 1.36 4.82
C LEU A 140 10.57 1.69 5.80
N ASP A 141 10.51 2.85 6.45
CA ASP A 141 11.51 3.28 7.44
C ASP A 141 11.54 2.34 8.66
N ALA A 142 10.37 1.96 9.17
CA ALA A 142 10.25 1.03 10.30
C ALA A 142 10.80 -0.38 9.98
N LEU A 143 10.77 -0.76 8.71
CA LEU A 143 11.31 -2.02 8.21
C LEU A 143 12.77 -1.92 7.75
N GLU A 144 13.40 -0.76 7.92
CA GLU A 144 14.76 -0.45 7.44
C GLU A 144 14.93 -0.71 5.93
N ILE A 145 13.85 -0.46 5.16
CA ILE A 145 13.83 -0.60 3.71
C ILE A 145 14.23 0.75 3.09
N ASP A 146 15.41 0.81 2.52
CA ASP A 146 15.89 2.02 1.85
C ASP A 146 15.05 2.35 0.61
N ARG A 147 14.74 1.34 -0.21
CA ARG A 147 13.99 1.50 -1.47
C ARG A 147 13.16 0.28 -1.78
N ALA A 148 11.93 0.49 -2.27
CA ALA A 148 11.02 -0.58 -2.65
C ALA A 148 10.45 -0.38 -4.07
N HIS A 149 10.02 -1.46 -4.70
CA HIS A 149 9.08 -1.42 -5.80
C HIS A 149 7.71 -1.07 -5.23
N LEU A 150 6.98 -0.18 -5.89
CA LEU A 150 5.66 0.26 -5.45
C LEU A 150 4.59 -0.33 -6.37
N ILE A 151 3.59 -0.97 -5.79
CA ILE A 151 2.38 -1.40 -6.50
C ILE A 151 1.19 -0.74 -5.82
N GLY A 152 0.41 0.04 -6.57
CA GLY A 152 -0.77 0.69 -6.04
C GLY A 152 -1.99 0.50 -6.93
N ALA A 153 -3.13 0.15 -6.33
CA ALA A 153 -4.40 0.00 -7.04
C ALA A 153 -5.37 1.15 -6.70
N SER A 154 -6.02 1.73 -7.71
CA SER A 154 -7.00 2.81 -7.56
C SER A 154 -6.41 3.98 -6.76
N MET A 155 -7.02 4.41 -5.65
CA MET A 155 -6.46 5.42 -4.76
C MET A 155 -5.05 5.04 -4.26
N GLY A 156 -4.76 3.75 -4.05
CA GLY A 156 -3.42 3.27 -3.71
C GLY A 156 -2.39 3.57 -4.79
N GLY A 157 -2.80 3.56 -6.07
CA GLY A 157 -1.96 3.99 -7.18
C GLY A 157 -1.68 5.50 -7.15
N MET A 158 -2.65 6.33 -6.74
CA MET A 158 -2.41 7.77 -6.53
C MET A 158 -1.40 7.99 -5.40
N ILE A 159 -1.53 7.26 -4.29
CA ILE A 159 -0.59 7.31 -3.16
C ILE A 159 0.81 6.90 -3.62
N ALA A 160 0.93 5.78 -4.32
CA ALA A 160 2.20 5.27 -4.84
C ALA A 160 2.89 6.26 -5.80
N GLN A 161 2.12 6.97 -6.65
CA GLN A 161 2.63 8.04 -7.51
C GLN A 161 3.17 9.21 -6.68
N ILE A 162 2.50 9.58 -5.59
CA ILE A 162 2.97 10.63 -4.68
C ILE A 162 4.25 10.18 -3.97
N VAL A 163 4.33 8.93 -3.50
CA VAL A 163 5.56 8.38 -2.93
C VAL A 163 6.70 8.48 -3.95
N ALA A 164 6.48 8.03 -5.18
CA ALA A 164 7.51 8.08 -6.23
C ALA A 164 7.97 9.51 -6.57
N ALA A 165 7.05 10.49 -6.50
CA ALA A 165 7.35 11.89 -6.81
C ALA A 165 7.99 12.65 -5.65
N GLN A 166 7.55 12.42 -4.40
CA GLN A 166 8.01 13.16 -3.22
C GLN A 166 9.17 12.47 -2.50
N TYR A 167 9.30 11.14 -2.66
CA TYR A 167 10.33 10.31 -2.04
C TYR A 167 11.02 9.41 -3.10
N PRO A 168 11.63 10.01 -4.15
CA PRO A 168 12.23 9.25 -5.25
C PRO A 168 13.36 8.31 -4.76
N GLU A 169 14.04 8.67 -3.68
CA GLU A 169 15.06 7.85 -3.04
C GLU A 169 14.48 6.55 -2.44
N LYS A 170 13.21 6.54 -2.07
CA LYS A 170 12.49 5.37 -1.54
C LYS A 170 11.91 4.47 -2.63
N THR A 171 11.96 4.89 -3.89
CA THR A 171 11.28 4.22 -5.01
C THR A 171 12.28 3.56 -5.96
N ARG A 172 12.09 2.26 -6.24
CA ARG A 172 12.82 1.53 -7.30
C ARG A 172 12.07 1.54 -8.61
N SER A 173 10.78 1.25 -8.56
CA SER A 173 9.84 1.29 -9.69
C SER A 173 8.43 1.48 -9.20
N LEU A 174 7.52 1.84 -10.10
CA LEU A 174 6.11 2.09 -9.82
C LEU A 174 5.24 1.31 -10.79
N ILE A 175 4.29 0.54 -10.24
CA ILE A 175 3.17 -0.07 -10.96
C ILE A 175 1.88 0.57 -10.45
N SER A 176 1.18 1.28 -11.33
CA SER A 176 -0.07 1.97 -11.01
C SER A 176 -1.21 1.29 -11.76
N ILE A 177 -2.12 0.64 -11.01
CA ILE A 177 -3.20 -0.19 -11.53
C ILE A 177 -4.53 0.56 -11.39
N MET A 178 -5.31 0.69 -12.49
CA MET A 178 -6.62 1.36 -12.54
C MET A 178 -6.65 2.68 -11.75
N SER A 179 -5.65 3.54 -11.95
CA SER A 179 -5.41 4.76 -11.20
C SER A 179 -5.15 5.95 -12.11
N THR A 180 -5.12 7.14 -11.53
CA THR A 180 -4.92 8.40 -12.25
C THR A 180 -4.06 9.35 -11.42
N THR A 181 -3.45 10.34 -12.03
CA THR A 181 -2.85 11.49 -11.32
C THR A 181 -3.92 12.52 -10.92
N ASN A 182 -5.16 12.35 -11.37
CA ASN A 182 -6.25 13.31 -11.20
C ASN A 182 -5.92 14.71 -11.76
N ALA A 183 -5.04 14.77 -12.77
CA ALA A 183 -4.68 16.04 -13.41
C ALA A 183 -5.87 16.59 -14.22
N PRO A 184 -6.13 17.92 -14.21
CA PRO A 184 -7.32 18.51 -14.80
C PRO A 184 -7.49 18.28 -16.32
N HIS A 185 -6.41 17.94 -17.02
CA HIS A 185 -6.43 17.67 -18.47
C HIS A 185 -6.74 16.21 -18.82
N LEU A 186 -6.83 15.32 -17.81
CA LEU A 186 -7.18 13.92 -18.03
C LEU A 186 -8.69 13.77 -18.18
N PRO A 187 -9.14 12.82 -19.01
CA PRO A 187 -10.56 12.54 -19.14
C PRO A 187 -11.13 12.08 -17.79
N PRO A 188 -12.39 12.45 -17.48
CA PRO A 188 -13.08 11.93 -16.31
C PRO A 188 -13.26 10.39 -16.42
N PRO A 189 -13.58 9.70 -15.32
CA PRO A 189 -14.01 8.30 -15.37
C PRO A 189 -15.19 8.13 -16.34
N THR A 190 -15.28 6.97 -16.98
CA THR A 190 -16.48 6.64 -17.75
C THR A 190 -17.70 6.55 -16.82
N ASP A 191 -18.91 6.79 -17.35
CA ASP A 191 -20.16 6.72 -16.57
C ASP A 191 -20.32 5.35 -15.89
N GLU A 192 -19.90 4.28 -16.57
CA GLU A 192 -19.92 2.93 -15.99
C GLU A 192 -18.95 2.79 -14.83
N ALA A 193 -17.72 3.29 -14.97
CA ALA A 193 -16.73 3.26 -13.88
C ALA A 193 -17.20 4.11 -12.69
N GLU A 194 -17.80 5.27 -12.94
CA GLU A 194 -18.36 6.11 -11.88
C GLU A 194 -19.53 5.43 -11.16
N LYS A 195 -20.42 4.77 -11.90
CA LYS A 195 -21.52 3.99 -11.31
C LYS A 195 -21.01 2.88 -10.42
N ARG A 196 -20.02 2.09 -10.90
CA ARG A 196 -19.41 1.01 -10.10
C ARG A 196 -18.73 1.53 -8.83
N LEU A 197 -17.98 2.64 -8.93
CA LEU A 197 -17.36 3.27 -7.76
C LEU A 197 -18.41 3.74 -6.73
N ARG A 198 -19.53 4.28 -7.19
CA ARG A 198 -20.63 4.71 -6.35
C ARG A 198 -21.28 3.54 -5.63
N ASN A 199 -21.56 2.45 -6.34
CA ASN A 199 -22.15 1.23 -5.77
C ASN A 199 -21.23 0.60 -4.72
N LEU A 200 -19.91 0.57 -4.96
CA LEU A 200 -18.94 0.14 -3.95
C LEU A 200 -18.96 1.01 -2.69
N ALA A 201 -19.13 2.33 -2.85
CA ALA A 201 -19.18 3.26 -1.72
C ALA A 201 -20.50 3.17 -0.93
N THR A 202 -21.62 2.78 -1.56
CA THR A 202 -22.93 2.63 -0.93
C THR A 202 -23.19 1.21 -0.40
N GLY A 203 -22.35 0.25 -0.74
CA GLY A 203 -22.54 -1.16 -0.39
C GLY A 203 -23.59 -1.86 -1.26
N GLU A 204 -24.07 -1.23 -2.30
CA GLU A 204 -24.96 -1.83 -3.30
C GLU A 204 -24.09 -2.58 -4.34
N ALA A 205 -23.51 -3.73 -3.92
CA ALA A 205 -22.92 -4.66 -4.87
C ALA A 205 -24.04 -5.23 -5.75
N GLU A 206 -23.93 -5.09 -7.06
CA GLU A 206 -24.78 -5.82 -7.98
C GLU A 206 -24.62 -7.32 -7.69
N ALA A 207 -25.73 -7.98 -7.29
CA ALA A 207 -25.83 -9.42 -7.32
C ALA A 207 -25.97 -9.81 -8.81
N ASP A 208 -24.88 -10.24 -9.41
CA ASP A 208 -24.87 -11.00 -10.66
C ASP A 208 -24.92 -12.51 -10.35
#